data_111e34f2a20ebeeb31dee7daadf114c7
#
_entry.id   111e34f2a20ebeeb31dee7daadf114c7
#
_cell.length_a   1.000
_cell.length_b   1.000
_cell.length_c   1.000
_cell.angle_alpha   90.00
_cell.angle_beta   90.00
_cell.angle_gamma   90.00
#
_symmetry.space_group_name_H-M   'P 1'
#
loop_
_entity.id
_entity.type
_entity.pdbx_description
1 polymer ?
#
loop_
_entity_poly.entity_id
_entity_poly.type
_entity_poly.pdbx_seq_one_letter_code
_entity_poly.pdbx_strand_id
1 'polypeptide(L)'
;MLRRLMILILAGVLATPVAGLADDKAKEQKEVRKAAKNALSAVYKAAPSAKKAVQSAAGYAAFSNFGMKILLAGSGTGKGMAVNNKTKAKTYMKMIEVQAGFGFGVKKFSLVWVFETEEALKEFVDAGWEIGAQATAAAKSEDKGVTYQGAVAIAPGVWLYQVTDKGLALELTAKGTKYYKDGDLN
;
A
#
# COMPACT_ATOMS: atom_id res chain seq x y z
N MET A 1 -4.37 53.06 55.79
CA MET A 1 -3.17 52.38 55.20
C MET A 1 -3.63 51.06 54.60
N LEU A 2 -3.83 51.06 53.30
CA LEU A 2 -4.39 49.90 52.57
C LEU A 2 -3.26 49.20 51.78
N ARG A 3 -2.77 48.05 52.21
CA ARG A 3 -1.76 47.24 51.52
C ARG A 3 -2.45 46.52 50.34
N ARG A 4 -2.15 46.90 49.14
CA ARG A 4 -2.52 46.22 47.89
C ARG A 4 -1.63 44.98 47.73
N LEU A 5 -2.20 43.80 47.83
CA LEU A 5 -1.56 42.52 47.54
C LEU A 5 -1.71 42.29 46.02
N MET A 6 -0.59 42.36 45.32
CA MET A 6 -0.51 42.07 43.86
C MET A 6 -0.25 40.59 43.70
N ILE A 7 -1.27 39.82 43.22
CA ILE A 7 -1.15 38.41 42.90
C ILE A 7 -0.63 38.32 41.47
N LEU A 8 0.62 37.92 41.28
CA LEU A 8 1.21 37.51 40.01
C LEU A 8 0.71 36.12 39.65
N ILE A 9 -0.21 36.02 38.68
CA ILE A 9 -0.60 34.72 38.08
C ILE A 9 0.46 34.41 37.05
N LEU A 10 1.35 33.46 37.36
CA LEU A 10 2.31 32.86 36.45
C LEU A 10 1.58 31.86 35.57
N ALA A 11 1.20 32.23 34.36
CA ALA A 11 0.64 31.33 33.37
C ALA A 11 1.76 30.41 32.84
N GLY A 12 1.90 29.24 33.45
CA GLY A 12 2.75 28.16 32.93
C GLY A 12 2.16 27.59 31.65
N VAL A 13 2.72 27.95 30.50
CA VAL A 13 2.46 27.28 29.24
C VAL A 13 3.09 25.89 29.33
N LEU A 14 2.26 24.87 29.54
CA LEU A 14 2.65 23.46 29.42
C LEU A 14 2.87 23.17 27.93
N ALA A 15 4.11 23.29 27.46
CA ALA A 15 4.54 22.76 26.18
C ALA A 15 4.55 21.23 26.27
N THR A 16 3.47 20.58 25.82
CA THR A 16 3.43 19.13 25.66
C THR A 16 4.38 18.73 24.54
N PRO A 17 5.20 17.68 24.70
CA PRO A 17 6.20 17.32 23.69
C PRO A 17 5.52 16.75 22.45
N VAL A 18 5.61 17.48 21.33
CA VAL A 18 5.25 17.02 19.98
C VAL A 18 6.22 15.95 19.46
N ALA A 19 7.29 15.68 20.21
CA ALA A 19 8.34 14.72 19.85
C ALA A 19 7.84 13.27 19.70
N GLY A 20 6.85 12.83 20.48
CA GLY A 20 6.34 11.46 20.42
C GLY A 20 5.65 11.10 19.07
N LEU A 21 4.85 12.01 18.52
CA LEU A 21 4.12 11.78 17.26
C LEU A 21 5.06 11.68 16.04
N ALA A 22 6.15 12.42 16.03
CA ALA A 22 7.12 12.38 14.93
C ALA A 22 7.93 11.07 14.95
N ASP A 23 8.27 10.56 16.13
CA ASP A 23 8.99 9.29 16.30
C ASP A 23 8.12 8.09 15.91
N ASP A 24 6.85 8.09 16.31
CA ASP A 24 5.88 7.07 15.93
C ASP A 24 5.64 7.03 14.41
N LYS A 25 5.51 8.18 13.75
CA LYS A 25 5.39 8.29 12.29
C LYS A 25 6.62 7.72 11.59
N ALA A 26 7.82 8.11 12.02
CA ALA A 26 9.08 7.64 11.43
C ALA A 26 9.24 6.12 11.59
N LYS A 27 8.89 5.59 12.76
CA LYS A 27 8.88 4.15 13.04
C LYS A 27 7.92 3.41 12.12
N GLU A 28 6.69 3.87 11.99
CA GLU A 28 5.69 3.25 11.15
C GLU A 28 6.07 3.30 9.67
N GLN A 29 6.60 4.43 9.19
CA GLN A 29 7.16 4.53 7.85
C GLN A 29 8.27 3.50 7.59
N LYS A 30 9.16 3.28 8.58
CA LYS A 30 10.23 2.27 8.47
C LYS A 30 9.66 0.85 8.36
N GLU A 31 8.62 0.56 9.11
CA GLU A 31 7.94 -0.75 9.07
C GLU A 31 7.24 -0.97 7.73
N VAL A 32 6.53 0.03 7.19
CA VAL A 32 5.91 -0.05 5.87
C VAL A 32 6.95 -0.26 4.77
N ARG A 33 8.08 0.45 4.82
CA ARG A 33 9.20 0.24 3.87
C ARG A 33 9.77 -1.18 3.94
N LYS A 34 9.92 -1.72 5.16
CA LYS A 34 10.38 -3.11 5.35
C LYS A 34 9.37 -4.11 4.78
N ALA A 35 8.09 -3.92 5.04
CA ALA A 35 7.01 -4.76 4.54
C ALA A 35 6.93 -4.72 3.01
N ALA A 36 7.04 -3.55 2.38
CA ALA A 36 7.08 -3.39 0.92
C ALA A 36 8.29 -4.10 0.30
N LYS A 37 9.47 -3.99 0.93
CA LYS A 37 10.67 -4.73 0.49
C LYS A 37 10.48 -6.24 0.59
N ASN A 38 9.86 -6.73 1.64
CA ASN A 38 9.56 -8.15 1.79
C ASN A 38 8.55 -8.64 0.74
N ALA A 39 7.52 -7.84 0.44
CA ALA A 39 6.57 -8.16 -0.63
C ALA A 39 7.25 -8.25 -1.99
N LEU A 40 8.12 -7.29 -2.35
CA LEU A 40 8.94 -7.34 -3.56
C LEU A 40 9.80 -8.61 -3.60
N SER A 41 10.48 -8.94 -2.50
CA SER A 41 11.32 -10.13 -2.43
C SER A 41 10.52 -11.42 -2.62
N ALA A 42 9.33 -11.53 -2.02
CA ALA A 42 8.45 -12.67 -2.17
C ALA A 42 7.99 -12.83 -3.63
N VAL A 43 7.60 -11.71 -4.27
CA VAL A 43 7.18 -11.71 -5.68
C VAL A 43 8.35 -12.06 -6.60
N TYR A 44 9.55 -11.51 -6.40
CA TYR A 44 10.71 -11.81 -7.23
C TYR A 44 11.15 -13.28 -7.13
N LYS A 45 10.94 -13.90 -5.95
CA LYS A 45 11.21 -15.32 -5.76
C LYS A 45 10.19 -16.20 -6.50
N ALA A 46 8.91 -15.82 -6.48
CA ALA A 46 7.83 -16.57 -7.10
C ALA A 46 7.72 -16.33 -8.63
N ALA A 47 8.03 -15.12 -9.07
CA ALA A 47 8.01 -14.68 -10.47
C ALA A 47 9.29 -13.86 -10.77
N PRO A 48 10.39 -14.49 -11.22
CA PRO A 48 11.66 -13.79 -11.50
C PRO A 48 11.55 -12.67 -12.54
N SER A 49 10.61 -12.79 -13.50
CA SER A 49 10.28 -11.76 -14.51
C SER A 49 9.84 -10.44 -13.87
N ALA A 50 9.19 -10.50 -12.71
CA ALA A 50 8.71 -9.33 -11.97
C ALA A 50 9.83 -8.34 -11.63
N LYS A 51 11.06 -8.82 -11.41
CA LYS A 51 12.21 -7.94 -11.12
C LYS A 51 12.48 -7.01 -12.29
N LYS A 52 12.51 -7.54 -13.52
CA LYS A 52 12.71 -6.74 -14.74
C LYS A 52 11.52 -5.81 -14.96
N ALA A 53 10.29 -6.31 -14.83
CA ALA A 53 9.06 -5.52 -14.96
C ALA A 53 9.07 -4.31 -14.03
N VAL A 54 9.33 -4.50 -12.73
CA VAL A 54 9.41 -3.42 -11.74
C VAL A 54 10.52 -2.42 -12.06
N GLN A 55 11.69 -2.88 -12.52
CA GLN A 55 12.83 -2.00 -12.81
C GLN A 55 12.65 -1.16 -14.07
N SER A 56 11.96 -1.68 -15.09
CA SER A 56 11.72 -1.00 -16.37
C SER A 56 10.48 -0.12 -16.37
N ALA A 57 9.58 -0.27 -15.41
CA ALA A 57 8.35 0.49 -15.33
C ALA A 57 8.57 1.94 -14.85
N ALA A 58 7.60 2.82 -15.06
CA ALA A 58 7.59 4.18 -14.51
C ALA A 58 7.55 4.15 -12.97
N GLY A 59 6.86 3.16 -12.41
CA GLY A 59 6.86 2.95 -10.97
C GLY A 59 6.15 1.67 -10.55
N TYR A 60 6.09 1.47 -9.26
CA TYR A 60 5.45 0.31 -8.66
C TYR A 60 4.83 0.65 -7.31
N ALA A 61 3.90 -0.19 -6.83
CA ALA A 61 3.45 -0.15 -5.45
C ALA A 61 3.48 -1.55 -4.84
N ALA A 62 3.91 -1.65 -3.58
CA ALA A 62 4.04 -2.91 -2.89
C ALA A 62 3.26 -2.90 -1.58
N PHE A 63 2.44 -3.94 -1.39
CA PHE A 63 1.60 -4.14 -0.22
C PHE A 63 1.80 -5.55 0.33
N SER A 64 1.62 -5.67 1.62
CA SER A 64 1.53 -6.96 2.29
C SER A 64 0.43 -6.90 3.33
N ASN A 65 0.07 -8.04 3.91
CA ASN A 65 -0.82 -8.09 5.05
C ASN A 65 -0.18 -7.59 6.38
N PHE A 66 0.94 -6.88 6.27
CA PHE A 66 1.55 -6.20 7.41
C PHE A 66 0.62 -5.11 7.96
N GLY A 67 0.37 -5.15 9.27
CA GLY A 67 -0.53 -4.20 9.91
C GLY A 67 -2.00 -4.39 9.55
N MET A 68 -2.36 -5.49 8.88
CA MET A 68 -3.74 -5.79 8.56
C MET A 68 -4.54 -6.00 9.85
N LYS A 69 -5.46 -5.11 10.11
CA LYS A 69 -6.43 -5.25 11.20
C LYS A 69 -7.68 -5.88 10.60
N ILE A 70 -8.04 -7.06 11.10
CA ILE A 70 -9.33 -7.68 10.75
C ILE A 70 -10.40 -6.89 11.49
N LEU A 71 -11.25 -6.22 10.72
CA LEU A 71 -12.45 -5.56 11.22
C LEU A 71 -13.62 -6.54 11.24
N LEU A 72 -14.61 -6.25 12.06
CA LEU A 72 -15.85 -7.03 12.09
C LEU A 72 -16.45 -7.12 10.66
N ALA A 73 -17.04 -8.25 10.32
CA ALA A 73 -17.66 -8.53 9.03
C ALA A 73 -16.71 -8.74 7.82
N GLY A 74 -15.50 -9.26 8.06
CA GLY A 74 -14.62 -9.69 6.96
C GLY A 74 -13.94 -8.57 6.20
N SER A 75 -13.83 -7.37 6.77
CA SER A 75 -13.01 -6.29 6.23
C SER A 75 -11.62 -6.27 6.86
N GLY A 76 -10.61 -5.90 6.10
CA GLY A 76 -9.22 -5.75 6.54
C GLY A 76 -8.60 -4.46 6.05
N THR A 77 -7.66 -3.91 6.82
CA THR A 77 -6.87 -2.77 6.39
C THR A 77 -5.40 -3.13 6.36
N GLY A 78 -4.69 -2.72 5.34
CA GLY A 78 -3.25 -2.93 5.21
C GLY A 78 -2.54 -1.65 4.79
N LYS A 79 -1.22 -1.67 4.85
CA LYS A 79 -0.36 -0.55 4.45
C LYS A 79 0.64 -1.00 3.39
N GLY A 80 1.01 -0.05 2.55
CA GLY A 80 1.98 -0.26 1.50
C GLY A 80 2.64 1.03 1.07
N MET A 81 3.39 0.97 -0.01
CA MET A 81 4.15 2.10 -0.52
C MET A 81 4.20 2.05 -2.03
N ALA A 82 3.89 3.17 -2.67
CA ALA A 82 4.17 3.41 -4.08
C ALA A 82 5.52 4.10 -4.25
N VAL A 83 6.22 3.80 -5.33
CA VAL A 83 7.54 4.35 -5.66
C VAL A 83 7.58 4.75 -7.13
N ASN A 84 7.94 5.99 -7.39
CA ASN A 84 8.28 6.45 -8.74
C ASN A 84 9.74 6.07 -9.04
N ASN A 85 9.97 5.32 -10.11
CA ASN A 85 11.31 4.81 -10.44
C ASN A 85 12.26 5.89 -10.93
N LYS A 86 11.76 6.97 -11.54
CA LYS A 86 12.56 8.08 -12.04
C LYS A 86 12.99 9.02 -10.91
N THR A 87 12.04 9.50 -10.12
CA THR A 87 12.29 10.48 -9.06
C THR A 87 12.71 9.86 -7.72
N LYS A 88 12.50 8.55 -7.55
CA LYS A 88 12.65 7.80 -6.28
C LYS A 88 11.71 8.28 -5.17
N ALA A 89 10.74 9.11 -5.50
CA ALA A 89 9.70 9.55 -4.58
C ALA A 89 8.90 8.35 -4.07
N LYS A 90 8.59 8.38 -2.78
CA LYS A 90 7.84 7.35 -2.08
C LYS A 90 6.56 7.94 -1.55
N THR A 91 5.45 7.27 -1.80
CA THR A 91 4.14 7.63 -1.25
C THR A 91 3.62 6.47 -0.44
N TYR A 92 3.33 6.71 0.83
CA TYR A 92 2.72 5.70 1.69
C TYR A 92 1.24 5.58 1.37
N MET A 93 0.76 4.34 1.30
CA MET A 93 -0.59 4.02 0.86
C MET A 93 -1.28 3.13 1.90
N LYS A 94 -2.58 3.28 2.00
CA LYS A 94 -3.48 2.36 2.73
C LYS A 94 -4.21 1.49 1.73
N MET A 95 -4.58 0.28 2.15
CA MET A 95 -5.55 -0.55 1.44
C MET A 95 -6.66 -0.97 2.41
N ILE A 96 -7.88 -1.03 1.89
CA ILE A 96 -9.03 -1.59 2.59
C ILE A 96 -9.57 -2.72 1.72
N GLU A 97 -9.66 -3.92 2.31
CA GLU A 97 -10.26 -5.08 1.68
C GLU A 97 -11.65 -5.29 2.28
N VAL A 98 -12.65 -5.38 1.42
CA VAL A 98 -14.01 -5.75 1.79
C VAL A 98 -14.28 -7.15 1.23
N GLN A 99 -14.28 -8.15 2.09
CA GLN A 99 -14.64 -9.52 1.70
C GLN A 99 -16.16 -9.71 1.86
N ALA A 100 -16.83 -9.90 0.73
CA ALA A 100 -18.20 -10.39 0.73
C ALA A 100 -18.18 -11.92 0.87
N GLY A 101 -18.40 -12.45 2.07
CA GLY A 101 -18.51 -13.89 2.30
C GLY A 101 -17.89 -14.38 3.61
N PHE A 102 -18.43 -15.46 4.14
CA PHE A 102 -17.92 -16.13 5.34
C PHE A 102 -16.68 -16.95 4.99
N GLY A 103 -15.49 -16.37 5.24
CA GLY A 103 -14.22 -17.06 5.11
C GLY A 103 -13.25 -16.54 6.13
N PHE A 104 -13.25 -17.06 7.34
CA PHE A 104 -12.28 -16.75 8.38
C PHE A 104 -10.93 -17.34 7.99
N GLY A 105 -10.02 -16.52 7.55
CA GLY A 105 -8.62 -16.89 7.35
C GLY A 105 -7.80 -15.68 6.97
N VAL A 106 -6.88 -15.28 7.86
CA VAL A 106 -5.85 -14.29 7.52
C VAL A 106 -4.95 -14.92 6.46
N LYS A 107 -5.27 -14.70 5.19
CA LYS A 107 -4.39 -15.15 4.10
C LYS A 107 -3.19 -14.23 4.07
N LYS A 108 -2.00 -14.80 4.24
CA LYS A 108 -0.76 -14.06 3.98
C LYS A 108 -0.69 -13.77 2.48
N PHE A 109 -0.49 -12.51 2.12
CA PHE A 109 -0.31 -12.12 0.74
C PHE A 109 0.76 -11.03 0.58
N SER A 110 1.34 -10.99 -0.60
CA SER A 110 2.21 -9.94 -1.07
C SER A 110 1.71 -9.50 -2.43
N LEU A 111 1.47 -8.22 -2.59
CA LEU A 111 0.97 -7.62 -3.82
C LEU A 111 2.02 -6.65 -4.35
N VAL A 112 2.35 -6.75 -5.64
CA VAL A 112 3.21 -5.79 -6.33
C VAL A 112 2.52 -5.32 -7.60
N TRP A 113 2.13 -4.07 -7.58
CA TRP A 113 1.61 -3.34 -8.73
C TRP A 113 2.75 -2.82 -9.56
N VAL A 114 2.62 -2.88 -10.87
CA VAL A 114 3.59 -2.33 -11.82
C VAL A 114 2.86 -1.40 -12.77
N PHE A 115 3.37 -0.17 -12.91
CA PHE A 115 2.78 0.88 -13.75
C PHE A 115 3.75 1.21 -14.87
N GLU A 116 3.38 0.95 -16.12
CA GLU A 116 4.22 1.21 -17.30
C GLU A 116 4.42 2.70 -17.52
N THR A 117 3.43 3.54 -17.14
CA THR A 117 3.46 4.99 -17.36
C THR A 117 3.40 5.79 -16.06
N GLU A 118 3.91 7.02 -16.10
CA GLU A 118 3.83 7.95 -14.95
C GLU A 118 2.39 8.36 -14.66
N GLU A 119 1.55 8.47 -15.69
CA GLU A 119 0.14 8.81 -15.58
C GLU A 119 -0.63 7.75 -14.78
N ALA A 120 -0.44 6.47 -15.10
CA ALA A 120 -1.08 5.36 -14.38
C ALA A 120 -0.63 5.30 -12.91
N LEU A 121 0.68 5.52 -12.65
CA LEU A 121 1.19 5.62 -11.29
C LEU A 121 0.57 6.80 -10.53
N LYS A 122 0.51 7.97 -11.18
CA LYS A 122 -0.04 9.19 -10.58
C LYS A 122 -1.53 9.03 -10.28
N GLU A 123 -2.30 8.46 -11.19
CA GLU A 123 -3.72 8.16 -10.98
C GLU A 123 -3.92 7.23 -9.77
N PHE A 124 -3.14 6.14 -9.69
CA PHE A 124 -3.18 5.23 -8.56
C PHE A 124 -2.89 5.91 -7.22
N VAL A 125 -1.90 6.82 -7.19
CA VAL A 125 -1.47 7.50 -5.97
C VAL A 125 -2.45 8.60 -5.54
N ASP A 126 -2.92 9.42 -6.49
CA ASP A 126 -3.67 10.65 -6.19
C ASP A 126 -5.18 10.39 -6.10
N ALA A 127 -5.74 9.66 -7.07
CA ALA A 127 -7.17 9.32 -7.08
C ALA A 127 -7.49 8.08 -6.24
N GLY A 128 -6.48 7.25 -6.01
CA GLY A 128 -6.67 5.91 -5.46
C GLY A 128 -7.25 4.95 -6.49
N TRP A 129 -7.34 3.69 -6.14
CA TRP A 129 -7.88 2.68 -7.03
C TRP A 129 -8.71 1.64 -6.28
N GLU A 130 -9.77 1.14 -6.94
CA GLU A 130 -10.59 0.05 -6.45
C GLU A 130 -10.62 -1.08 -7.47
N ILE A 131 -10.26 -2.29 -7.04
CA ILE A 131 -10.37 -3.48 -7.88
C ILE A 131 -11.82 -3.97 -7.83
N GLY A 132 -12.59 -3.55 -8.82
CA GLY A 132 -13.96 -4.02 -9.02
C GLY A 132 -14.06 -5.33 -9.82
N ALA A 133 -15.28 -5.85 -9.97
CA ALA A 133 -15.57 -7.04 -10.76
C ALA A 133 -15.16 -6.92 -12.25
N GLN A 134 -15.06 -5.71 -12.77
CA GLN A 134 -14.69 -5.40 -14.17
C GLN A 134 -13.21 -5.63 -14.46
N ALA A 135 -12.31 -5.50 -13.49
CA ALA A 135 -10.89 -5.78 -13.65
C ALA A 135 -10.62 -7.24 -14.07
N THR A 136 -11.51 -8.16 -13.71
CA THR A 136 -11.41 -9.59 -14.07
C THR A 136 -11.65 -9.85 -15.56
N ALA A 137 -12.37 -9.00 -16.26
CA ALA A 137 -12.65 -9.15 -17.68
C ALA A 137 -11.46 -8.65 -18.54
N ALA A 138 -10.79 -7.57 -18.12
CA ALA A 138 -9.61 -7.04 -18.80
C ALA A 138 -8.41 -7.99 -18.66
N ALA A 139 -8.27 -8.67 -17.52
CA ALA A 139 -7.18 -9.60 -17.26
C ALA A 139 -7.10 -10.81 -18.21
N LYS A 140 -8.17 -11.13 -18.92
CA LYS A 140 -8.22 -12.27 -19.83
C LYS A 140 -7.78 -11.96 -21.28
N SER A 141 -7.57 -10.70 -21.64
CA SER A 141 -7.43 -10.30 -23.04
C SER A 141 -6.04 -9.79 -23.47
N GLU A 142 -5.07 -9.67 -22.57
CA GLU A 142 -3.75 -9.17 -22.93
C GLU A 142 -2.65 -10.22 -22.73
N ASP A 143 -2.21 -10.82 -23.82
CA ASP A 143 -1.00 -11.65 -23.90
C ASP A 143 0.22 -10.74 -24.14
N LYS A 144 0.81 -10.20 -23.09
CA LYS A 144 1.99 -9.33 -23.20
C LYS A 144 3.28 -10.02 -22.74
N GLY A 145 3.61 -11.11 -23.39
CA GLY A 145 4.96 -11.64 -23.48
C GLY A 145 5.66 -11.96 -22.14
N VAL A 146 6.93 -12.28 -22.26
CA VAL A 146 7.78 -12.80 -21.14
C VAL A 146 8.00 -11.78 -20.00
N THR A 147 7.82 -10.47 -20.25
CA THR A 147 8.12 -9.41 -19.29
C THR A 147 7.19 -9.43 -18.06
N TYR A 148 5.90 -9.75 -18.27
CA TYR A 148 4.90 -9.76 -17.20
C TYR A 148 4.41 -11.17 -16.86
N GLN A 149 5.22 -12.18 -17.17
CA GLN A 149 4.87 -13.56 -16.85
C GLN A 149 4.58 -13.70 -15.34
N GLY A 150 3.40 -14.21 -15.02
CA GLY A 150 2.95 -14.40 -13.65
C GLY A 150 2.25 -13.18 -13.04
N ALA A 151 2.07 -12.09 -13.80
CA ALA A 151 1.20 -10.97 -13.43
C ALA A 151 -0.20 -11.14 -14.02
N VAL A 152 -1.15 -10.45 -13.40
CA VAL A 152 -2.51 -10.24 -13.91
C VAL A 152 -2.61 -8.82 -14.45
N ALA A 153 -3.09 -8.66 -15.68
CA ALA A 153 -3.40 -7.34 -16.21
C ALA A 153 -4.65 -6.78 -15.53
N ILE A 154 -4.54 -5.57 -14.98
CA ILE A 154 -5.65 -4.90 -14.27
C ILE A 154 -6.30 -3.85 -15.14
N ALA A 155 -5.46 -3.10 -15.87
CA ALA A 155 -5.84 -2.09 -16.85
C ALA A 155 -4.71 -1.95 -17.88
N PRO A 156 -4.89 -1.22 -18.98
CA PRO A 156 -3.81 -0.95 -19.90
C PRO A 156 -2.59 -0.37 -19.21
N GLY A 157 -1.43 -1.04 -19.34
CA GLY A 157 -0.18 -0.63 -18.70
C GLY A 157 -0.11 -0.81 -17.18
N VAL A 158 -1.05 -1.56 -16.57
CA VAL A 158 -1.10 -1.79 -15.13
C VAL A 158 -1.21 -3.28 -14.85
N TRP A 159 -0.22 -3.78 -14.12
CA TRP A 159 -0.05 -5.20 -13.83
C TRP A 159 0.01 -5.45 -12.32
N LEU A 160 -0.51 -6.59 -11.91
CA LEU A 160 -0.50 -7.02 -10.51
C LEU A 160 0.12 -8.40 -10.37
N TYR A 161 1.22 -8.48 -9.63
CA TYR A 161 1.74 -9.74 -9.11
C TYR A 161 1.16 -9.99 -7.73
N GLN A 162 0.64 -11.18 -7.51
CA GLN A 162 0.07 -11.59 -6.25
C GLN A 162 0.69 -12.91 -5.80
N VAL A 163 1.27 -12.93 -4.62
CA VAL A 163 1.81 -14.14 -3.97
C VAL A 163 1.06 -14.37 -2.68
N THR A 164 0.61 -15.60 -2.50
CA THR A 164 -0.05 -16.07 -1.28
C THR A 164 0.81 -17.15 -0.60
N ASP A 165 0.37 -17.67 0.51
CA ASP A 165 0.97 -18.85 1.16
C ASP A 165 1.01 -20.11 0.27
N LYS A 166 0.15 -20.14 -0.77
CA LYS A 166 0.11 -21.21 -1.79
C LYS A 166 0.99 -20.93 -3.01
N GLY A 167 1.71 -19.80 -3.04
CA GLY A 167 2.55 -19.35 -4.14
C GLY A 167 1.92 -18.26 -5.00
N LEU A 168 2.36 -18.18 -6.26
CA LEU A 168 1.87 -17.18 -7.22
C LEU A 168 0.39 -17.41 -7.54
N ALA A 169 -0.42 -16.38 -7.38
CA ALA A 169 -1.84 -16.42 -7.71
C ALA A 169 -2.09 -15.64 -9.01
N LEU A 170 -2.60 -16.34 -10.02
CA LEU A 170 -2.97 -15.79 -11.32
C LEU A 170 -4.45 -15.36 -11.38
N GLU A 171 -5.19 -15.64 -10.32
CA GLU A 171 -6.56 -15.15 -10.17
C GLU A 171 -6.60 -14.00 -9.18
N LEU A 172 -7.34 -12.96 -9.53
CA LEU A 172 -7.55 -11.81 -8.65
C LEU A 172 -8.33 -12.24 -7.40
N THR A 173 -7.62 -12.38 -6.30
CA THR A 173 -8.24 -12.59 -4.99
C THR A 173 -8.51 -11.27 -4.25
N ALA A 174 -8.02 -10.16 -4.80
CA ALA A 174 -8.14 -8.81 -4.22
C ALA A 174 -9.40 -8.05 -4.67
N LYS A 175 -10.48 -8.74 -5.09
CA LYS A 175 -11.76 -8.10 -5.45
C LYS A 175 -12.32 -7.34 -4.28
N GLY A 176 -12.77 -6.10 -4.53
CA GLY A 176 -13.29 -5.22 -3.49
C GLY A 176 -12.20 -4.55 -2.64
N THR A 177 -10.94 -4.59 -3.06
CA THR A 177 -9.86 -3.89 -2.37
C THR A 177 -9.73 -2.48 -2.93
N LYS A 178 -9.77 -1.50 -2.03
CA LYS A 178 -9.53 -0.09 -2.33
C LYS A 178 -8.15 0.34 -1.85
N TYR A 179 -7.41 1.04 -2.70
CA TYR A 179 -6.09 1.60 -2.43
C TYR A 179 -6.18 3.13 -2.41
N TYR A 180 -5.53 3.79 -1.45
CA TYR A 180 -5.52 5.24 -1.36
C TYR A 180 -4.32 5.74 -0.55
N LYS A 181 -3.99 7.02 -0.70
CA LYS A 181 -2.87 7.68 -0.02
C LYS A 181 -3.08 7.71 1.49
N ASP A 182 -2.05 7.36 2.24
CA ASP A 182 -2.05 7.45 3.70
C ASP A 182 -1.71 8.89 4.12
N GLY A 183 -2.73 9.66 4.52
CA GLY A 183 -2.54 11.05 4.95
C GLY A 183 -1.68 11.21 6.20
N ASP A 184 -1.63 10.18 7.07
CA ASP A 184 -0.89 10.23 8.33
C ASP A 184 0.62 10.02 8.11
N LEU A 185 0.98 9.22 7.07
CA LEU A 185 2.37 8.84 6.81
C LEU A 185 3.08 9.66 5.72
N ASN A 186 2.34 10.46 4.92
CA ASN A 186 2.93 11.33 3.90
C ASN A 186 3.22 12.73 4.41
#